data_e5e7a971b049d6f278cc890363d902c4
#
_entry.id   e5e7a971b049d6f278cc890363d902c4
#
_cell.length_a   1.000
_cell.length_b   1.000
_cell.length_c   1.000
_cell.angle_alpha   90.00
_cell.angle_beta   90.00
_cell.angle_gamma   90.00
#
_symmetry.space_group_name_H-M   'P 1'
#
loop_
_entity.id
_entity.type
_entity.pdbx_description
1 polymer ?
#
loop_
_entity_poly.entity_id
_entity_poly.type
_entity_poly.pdbx_seq_one_letter_code
_entity_poly.pdbx_strand_id
1 'polypeptide(L)'
;MSFALNAQLAAKRPPLPTTTTIDPVTASIIRGALETVCYEATTHLGRAASSPIINQSNERNAAIVDAHGRLAMGSIGTPHLTFVSQLTVRYGLMQQQDYDWGPGDVFVGNDPDYGGGHLPDYNVYAPVYDAAGDLVLVQALQAHQGDTGGKDPGGFTLDATDIFTEGLAIPCLKLVHRGEKRRDAIHLLERNNRFPSFAGDLAAMIGAVEKATVSIRAILDKWGADMVRAAVNHAIDQSERQMRATVSAWRDGRYDATVHIDHDTMGTRDIRVQVGCTVAGDQLTVDLSGTDDRQDLVGVWNTFANSRGYIMTQIAASIDPDIVKNEGLFNAVDIILPEGCIAHPAPNRPAALGSFHPACEITEAVCVALSQVAPDRSAPQVYKIGMPNAVIGFDAAGQMWMDQGVDCRSMDVSAVQGIDGWGSCPVSLGNLLLSQAEDGEARFPVINISRELVTDSGGAGQWRGMPGSRNVKQILEPALAMAWMVSHDHPISGLAGGADGTPYLNHFQVGTPDEYRVELTARAQLPAGAVIAYQHGGGAGFGPALRRDPQAVCEDVLDELVSIAAARDLYGVVLTGCLEDYSLAVDHAATAALRGERIAA
;
A
#
# COMPACT_ATOMS: atom_id res chain seq x y z
N MET A 1 -7.64 12.18 -23.10
CA MET A 1 -8.63 11.88 -22.08
C MET A 1 -8.53 12.89 -20.96
N SER A 2 -9.56 13.19 -20.24
CA SER A 2 -9.60 14.43 -19.48
C SER A 2 -9.80 14.15 -17.99
N PHE A 3 -9.41 15.05 -17.14
CA PHE A 3 -9.81 15.16 -15.73
C PHE A 3 -11.33 14.97 -15.54
N ALA A 4 -12.15 15.31 -16.55
CA ALA A 4 -13.57 15.07 -16.55
C ALA A 4 -13.96 13.58 -16.41
N LEU A 5 -13.18 12.64 -16.94
CA LEU A 5 -13.42 11.20 -16.73
C LEU A 5 -13.19 10.82 -15.27
N ASN A 6 -12.11 11.30 -14.66
CA ASN A 6 -11.83 11.07 -13.24
C ASN A 6 -12.96 11.58 -12.35
N ALA A 7 -13.48 12.77 -12.63
CA ALA A 7 -14.65 13.31 -11.93
C ALA A 7 -15.90 12.44 -12.11
N GLN A 8 -16.15 11.92 -13.33
CA GLN A 8 -17.26 10.98 -13.58
C GLN A 8 -17.07 9.65 -12.85
N LEU A 9 -15.85 9.09 -12.86
CA LEU A 9 -15.53 7.85 -12.16
C LEU A 9 -15.69 8.00 -10.64
N ALA A 10 -15.29 9.14 -10.08
CA ALA A 10 -15.36 9.41 -8.65
C ALA A 10 -16.75 9.87 -8.15
N ALA A 11 -17.67 10.20 -9.04
CA ALA A 11 -18.98 10.71 -8.67
C ALA A 11 -19.74 9.74 -7.75
N LYS A 12 -20.42 10.28 -6.75
CA LYS A 12 -21.30 9.52 -5.84
C LYS A 12 -22.39 8.82 -6.66
N ARG A 13 -22.70 7.59 -6.30
CA ARG A 13 -23.66 6.73 -7.03
C ARG A 13 -24.90 6.48 -6.19
N PRO A 14 -26.10 6.46 -6.79
CA PRO A 14 -27.34 6.18 -6.08
C PRO A 14 -27.38 4.73 -5.60
N PRO A 15 -28.17 4.43 -4.56
CA PRO A 15 -28.40 3.06 -4.11
C PRO A 15 -29.04 2.20 -5.23
N LEU A 16 -28.85 0.89 -5.13
CA LEU A 16 -29.53 -0.05 -6.02
C LEU A 16 -31.04 0.01 -5.80
N PRO A 17 -31.85 -0.03 -6.87
CA PRO A 17 -33.30 -0.12 -6.72
C PRO A 17 -33.69 -1.46 -6.07
N THR A 18 -34.52 -1.40 -5.05
CA THR A 18 -35.07 -2.57 -4.37
C THR A 18 -36.46 -2.22 -3.82
N THR A 19 -37.34 -3.21 -3.85
CA THR A 19 -38.67 -3.13 -3.23
C THR A 19 -38.71 -3.83 -1.86
N THR A 20 -37.63 -4.52 -1.52
CA THR A 20 -37.53 -5.35 -0.31
C THR A 20 -37.02 -4.53 0.86
N THR A 21 -37.75 -4.63 1.99
CA THR A 21 -37.25 -4.23 3.29
C THR A 21 -36.49 -5.37 3.92
N ILE A 22 -35.29 -5.12 4.42
CA ILE A 22 -34.43 -6.15 5.03
C ILE A 22 -34.25 -5.88 6.52
N ASP A 23 -34.32 -6.93 7.34
CA ASP A 23 -33.96 -6.82 8.74
C ASP A 23 -32.41 -6.86 8.92
N PRO A 24 -31.88 -6.25 10.00
CA PRO A 24 -30.43 -6.15 10.19
C PRO A 24 -29.70 -7.49 10.31
N VAL A 25 -30.36 -8.53 10.81
CA VAL A 25 -29.74 -9.86 10.98
C VAL A 25 -29.54 -10.51 9.61
N THR A 26 -30.59 -10.54 8.79
CA THR A 26 -30.53 -11.05 7.41
C THR A 26 -29.51 -10.26 6.58
N ALA A 27 -29.51 -8.92 6.72
CA ALA A 27 -28.51 -8.07 6.05
C ALA A 27 -27.08 -8.46 6.42
N SER A 28 -26.82 -8.68 7.72
CA SER A 28 -25.50 -9.08 8.22
C SER A 28 -25.09 -10.47 7.72
N ILE A 29 -26.02 -11.42 7.60
CA ILE A 29 -25.75 -12.77 7.08
C ILE A 29 -25.36 -12.70 5.60
N ILE A 30 -26.10 -11.94 4.79
CA ILE A 30 -25.80 -11.79 3.34
C ILE A 30 -24.47 -11.05 3.17
N ARG A 31 -24.25 -9.98 3.92
CA ARG A 31 -22.97 -9.24 3.94
C ARG A 31 -21.79 -10.15 4.25
N GLY A 32 -21.88 -10.94 5.34
CA GLY A 32 -20.82 -11.88 5.72
C GLY A 32 -20.56 -12.96 4.66
N ALA A 33 -21.62 -13.42 3.95
CA ALA A 33 -21.45 -14.34 2.84
C ALA A 33 -20.68 -13.70 1.65
N LEU A 34 -21.00 -12.45 1.29
CA LEU A 34 -20.27 -11.72 0.24
C LEU A 34 -18.82 -11.42 0.64
N GLU A 35 -18.59 -11.05 1.90
CA GLU A 35 -17.25 -10.84 2.45
C GLU A 35 -16.41 -12.14 2.39
N THR A 36 -17.03 -13.28 2.71
CA THR A 36 -16.41 -14.61 2.60
C THR A 36 -15.99 -14.91 1.15
N VAL A 37 -16.82 -14.56 0.17
CA VAL A 37 -16.46 -14.74 -1.25
C VAL A 37 -15.20 -13.93 -1.61
N CYS A 38 -15.10 -12.68 -1.19
CA CYS A 38 -13.89 -11.87 -1.40
C CYS A 38 -12.65 -12.52 -0.77
N TYR A 39 -12.77 -12.99 0.49
CA TYR A 39 -11.70 -13.66 1.20
C TYR A 39 -11.25 -14.96 0.51
N GLU A 40 -12.22 -15.78 0.08
CA GLU A 40 -11.94 -17.02 -0.66
C GLU A 40 -11.25 -16.75 -2.00
N ALA A 41 -11.70 -15.73 -2.75
CA ALA A 41 -11.09 -15.33 -4.02
C ALA A 41 -9.63 -14.92 -3.84
N THR A 42 -9.34 -14.08 -2.85
CA THR A 42 -7.98 -13.64 -2.51
C THR A 42 -7.10 -14.81 -2.08
N THR A 43 -7.63 -15.71 -1.24
CA THR A 43 -6.93 -16.91 -0.78
C THR A 43 -6.66 -17.88 -1.93
N HIS A 44 -7.65 -18.08 -2.81
CA HIS A 44 -7.50 -18.94 -3.98
C HIS A 44 -6.40 -18.41 -4.90
N LEU A 45 -6.41 -17.11 -5.21
CA LEU A 45 -5.34 -16.50 -6.00
C LEU A 45 -3.97 -16.71 -5.35
N GLY A 46 -3.83 -16.45 -4.05
CA GLY A 46 -2.56 -16.60 -3.35
C GLY A 46 -1.98 -18.01 -3.39
N ARG A 47 -2.87 -19.03 -3.44
CA ARG A 47 -2.44 -20.43 -3.53
C ARG A 47 -2.16 -20.90 -4.95
N ALA A 48 -2.79 -20.28 -5.95
CA ALA A 48 -2.68 -20.69 -7.35
C ALA A 48 -1.65 -19.88 -8.15
N ALA A 49 -1.31 -18.68 -7.68
CA ALA A 49 -0.35 -17.79 -8.34
C ALA A 49 1.08 -18.32 -8.28
N SER A 50 1.86 -18.00 -9.29
CA SER A 50 3.23 -18.47 -9.48
C SER A 50 4.26 -17.46 -8.97
N SER A 51 3.98 -16.16 -9.08
CA SER A 51 4.94 -15.12 -8.70
C SER A 51 4.99 -14.87 -7.19
N PRO A 52 6.18 -14.62 -6.61
CA PRO A 52 6.34 -14.33 -5.19
C PRO A 52 5.58 -13.10 -4.73
N ILE A 53 5.47 -12.07 -5.57
CA ILE A 53 4.78 -10.83 -5.24
C ILE A 53 3.28 -11.07 -4.92
N ILE A 54 2.66 -12.03 -5.61
CA ILE A 54 1.26 -12.38 -5.38
C ILE A 54 1.13 -13.45 -4.29
N ASN A 55 1.90 -14.55 -4.36
CA ASN A 55 1.69 -15.71 -3.49
C ASN A 55 2.36 -15.60 -2.12
N GLN A 56 3.48 -14.88 -2.00
CA GLN A 56 4.22 -14.70 -0.75
C GLN A 56 3.99 -13.32 -0.14
N SER A 57 4.21 -12.24 -0.90
CA SER A 57 4.03 -10.87 -0.40
C SER A 57 2.59 -10.49 -0.14
N ASN A 58 1.61 -11.24 -0.63
CA ASN A 58 0.18 -10.93 -0.49
C ASN A 58 -0.27 -9.64 -1.20
N GLU A 59 0.45 -9.22 -2.27
CA GLU A 59 0.12 -8.00 -3.01
C GLU A 59 -1.04 -8.24 -3.98
N ARG A 60 -2.20 -8.48 -3.40
CA ARG A 60 -3.46 -8.80 -4.08
C ARG A 60 -4.65 -8.40 -3.21
N ASN A 61 -5.79 -8.18 -3.82
CA ASN A 61 -7.04 -7.91 -3.13
C ASN A 61 -8.24 -8.32 -3.99
N ALA A 62 -9.38 -8.60 -3.36
CA ALA A 62 -10.64 -8.83 -4.03
C ALA A 62 -11.69 -7.84 -3.54
N ALA A 63 -12.57 -7.42 -4.45
CA ALA A 63 -13.66 -6.50 -4.16
C ALA A 63 -14.93 -6.95 -4.88
N ILE A 64 -16.07 -6.64 -4.32
CA ILE A 64 -17.36 -6.72 -4.98
C ILE A 64 -17.88 -5.30 -5.16
N VAL A 65 -18.19 -4.98 -6.41
CA VAL A 65 -18.77 -3.70 -6.81
C VAL A 65 -20.21 -3.97 -7.28
N ASP A 66 -21.14 -3.11 -6.94
CA ASP A 66 -22.51 -3.30 -7.38
C ASP A 66 -22.76 -2.79 -8.82
N ALA A 67 -23.95 -3.05 -9.36
CA ALA A 67 -24.31 -2.67 -10.73
C ALA A 67 -24.29 -1.15 -10.99
N HIS A 68 -24.33 -0.32 -9.95
CA HIS A 68 -24.15 1.13 -10.05
C HIS A 68 -22.69 1.58 -9.91
N GLY A 69 -21.77 0.66 -9.63
CA GLY A 69 -20.36 0.93 -9.45
C GLY A 69 -19.98 1.34 -8.02
N ARG A 70 -20.81 1.04 -7.00
CA ARG A 70 -20.46 1.29 -5.60
C ARG A 70 -19.67 0.11 -5.05
N LEU A 71 -18.64 0.38 -4.28
CA LEU A 71 -17.89 -0.63 -3.56
C LEU A 71 -18.78 -1.25 -2.47
N ALA A 72 -19.22 -2.49 -2.69
CA ALA A 72 -20.05 -3.21 -1.72
C ALA A 72 -19.23 -3.87 -0.63
N MET A 73 -18.18 -4.61 -1.02
CA MET A 73 -17.30 -5.39 -0.13
C MET A 73 -15.87 -5.37 -0.63
N GLY A 74 -14.90 -5.54 0.29
CA GLY A 74 -13.51 -5.80 0.00
C GLY A 74 -12.96 -6.92 0.87
N SER A 75 -11.88 -7.56 0.44
CA SER A 75 -11.18 -8.59 1.21
C SER A 75 -10.04 -8.01 2.03
N ILE A 76 -9.43 -8.88 2.83
CA ILE A 76 -8.13 -8.64 3.45
C ILE A 76 -7.06 -8.86 2.37
N GLY A 77 -6.15 -7.92 2.23
CA GLY A 77 -5.05 -7.91 1.28
C GLY A 77 -4.41 -6.53 1.31
N THR A 78 -3.79 -6.10 0.23
CA THR A 78 -3.23 -4.76 0.12
C THR A 78 -4.37 -3.72 0.04
N PRO A 79 -4.60 -2.89 1.08
CA PRO A 79 -5.87 -2.18 1.25
C PRO A 79 -6.18 -1.15 0.16
N HIS A 80 -5.17 -0.42 -0.34
CA HIS A 80 -5.40 0.58 -1.38
C HIS A 80 -5.98 -0.04 -2.67
N LEU A 81 -5.59 -1.29 -2.99
CA LEU A 81 -6.11 -2.01 -4.15
C LEU A 81 -7.64 -2.18 -4.10
N THR A 82 -8.20 -2.39 -2.90
CA THR A 82 -9.66 -2.45 -2.72
C THR A 82 -10.34 -1.16 -3.16
N PHE A 83 -9.81 -0.02 -2.73
CA PHE A 83 -10.39 1.29 -3.04
C PHE A 83 -10.13 1.75 -4.48
N VAL A 84 -9.07 1.24 -5.12
CA VAL A 84 -8.76 1.49 -6.54
C VAL A 84 -9.63 0.65 -7.47
N SER A 85 -9.82 -0.64 -7.18
CA SER A 85 -10.55 -1.61 -8.03
C SER A 85 -11.90 -1.10 -8.50
N GLN A 86 -12.60 -0.36 -7.66
CA GLN A 86 -13.89 0.24 -7.93
C GLN A 86 -13.90 1.14 -9.17
N LEU A 87 -12.86 1.98 -9.35
CA LEU A 87 -12.83 2.93 -10.47
C LEU A 87 -12.59 2.25 -11.82
N THR A 88 -11.73 1.23 -11.85
CA THR A 88 -11.55 0.39 -13.05
C THR A 88 -12.85 -0.31 -13.44
N VAL A 89 -13.58 -0.86 -12.45
CA VAL A 89 -14.90 -1.48 -12.70
C VAL A 89 -15.92 -0.46 -13.16
N ARG A 90 -15.94 0.77 -12.60
CA ARG A 90 -16.82 1.86 -13.07
C ARG A 90 -16.57 2.22 -14.52
N TYR A 91 -15.30 2.27 -14.94
CA TYR A 91 -14.99 2.48 -16.36
C TYR A 91 -15.54 1.32 -17.21
N GLY A 92 -15.32 0.07 -16.82
CA GLY A 92 -15.90 -1.09 -17.51
C GLY A 92 -17.42 -1.03 -17.62
N LEU A 93 -18.11 -0.63 -16.54
CA LEU A 93 -19.57 -0.44 -16.53
C LEU A 93 -20.03 0.67 -17.50
N MET A 94 -19.26 1.74 -17.66
CA MET A 94 -19.56 2.78 -18.65
C MET A 94 -19.44 2.26 -20.09
N GLN A 95 -18.62 1.23 -20.32
CA GLN A 95 -18.36 0.62 -21.62
C GLN A 95 -19.17 -0.67 -21.86
N GLN A 96 -20.10 -1.04 -20.96
CA GLN A 96 -20.75 -2.35 -20.98
C GLN A 96 -21.47 -2.67 -22.29
N GLN A 97 -22.05 -1.67 -22.97
CA GLN A 97 -22.71 -1.86 -24.26
C GLN A 97 -21.70 -2.09 -25.39
N ASP A 98 -20.62 -1.30 -25.44
CA ASP A 98 -19.61 -1.38 -26.49
C ASP A 98 -18.83 -2.71 -26.42
N TYR A 99 -18.66 -3.26 -25.22
CA TYR A 99 -17.97 -4.54 -24.98
C TYR A 99 -18.93 -5.73 -24.91
N ASP A 100 -20.22 -5.58 -25.18
CA ASP A 100 -21.25 -6.64 -25.13
C ASP A 100 -21.08 -7.51 -23.87
N TRP A 101 -21.31 -6.90 -22.70
CA TRP A 101 -21.18 -7.61 -21.41
C TRP A 101 -22.26 -8.67 -21.26
N GLY A 102 -21.88 -9.87 -20.83
CA GLY A 102 -22.80 -10.99 -20.61
C GLY A 102 -22.32 -11.97 -19.54
N PRO A 103 -23.19 -12.93 -19.18
CA PRO A 103 -22.83 -13.98 -18.23
C PRO A 103 -21.63 -14.79 -18.72
N GLY A 104 -20.66 -15.02 -17.84
CA GLY A 104 -19.43 -15.77 -18.14
C GLY A 104 -18.33 -14.95 -18.81
N ASP A 105 -18.51 -13.63 -18.95
CA ASP A 105 -17.45 -12.73 -19.41
C ASP A 105 -16.46 -12.42 -18.26
N VAL A 106 -15.18 -12.26 -18.62
CA VAL A 106 -14.12 -11.77 -17.73
C VAL A 106 -13.33 -10.70 -18.46
N PHE A 107 -13.05 -9.63 -17.75
CA PHE A 107 -12.32 -8.46 -18.24
C PHE A 107 -11.06 -8.19 -17.43
N VAL A 108 -10.14 -7.41 -18.00
CA VAL A 108 -8.97 -6.87 -17.31
C VAL A 108 -8.79 -5.39 -17.67
N GLY A 109 -8.31 -4.61 -16.70
CA GLY A 109 -7.86 -3.24 -16.88
C GLY A 109 -6.74 -2.91 -15.90
N ASN A 110 -5.81 -2.04 -16.32
CA ASN A 110 -4.74 -1.51 -15.46
C ASN A 110 -4.43 -0.03 -15.76
N ASP A 111 -5.08 0.56 -16.76
CA ASP A 111 -4.72 1.89 -17.26
C ASP A 111 -5.09 2.99 -16.26
N PRO A 112 -4.10 3.78 -15.79
CA PRO A 112 -4.31 4.88 -14.85
C PRO A 112 -5.29 5.94 -15.33
N ASP A 113 -5.33 6.23 -16.63
CA ASP A 113 -6.23 7.22 -17.21
C ASP A 113 -7.69 6.73 -17.25
N TYR A 114 -7.91 5.44 -16.96
CA TYR A 114 -9.22 4.79 -16.97
C TYR A 114 -9.60 4.17 -15.63
N GLY A 115 -9.09 4.76 -14.55
CA GLY A 115 -9.43 4.36 -13.19
C GLY A 115 -8.53 3.26 -12.62
N GLY A 116 -7.45 2.89 -13.32
CA GLY A 116 -6.41 2.01 -12.79
C GLY A 116 -5.52 2.67 -11.74
N GLY A 117 -4.84 1.86 -10.98
CA GLY A 117 -3.76 2.28 -10.08
C GLY A 117 -2.50 2.64 -10.87
N HIS A 118 -1.43 1.88 -10.70
CA HIS A 118 -0.29 1.93 -11.62
C HIS A 118 -0.31 0.71 -12.55
N LEU A 119 0.44 0.75 -13.66
CA LEU A 119 0.36 -0.29 -14.69
C LEU A 119 0.59 -1.73 -14.21
N PRO A 120 1.45 -2.00 -13.21
CA PRO A 120 1.60 -3.35 -12.68
C PRO A 120 0.35 -3.93 -12.01
N ASP A 121 -0.61 -3.10 -11.58
CA ASP A 121 -1.81 -3.54 -10.87
C ASP A 121 -2.92 -3.95 -11.83
N TYR A 122 -2.94 -5.21 -12.23
CA TYR A 122 -4.00 -5.75 -13.07
C TYR A 122 -5.26 -5.99 -12.25
N ASN A 123 -6.36 -5.38 -12.68
CA ASN A 123 -7.70 -5.61 -12.12
C ASN A 123 -8.49 -6.51 -13.06
N VAL A 124 -8.68 -7.78 -12.67
CA VAL A 124 -9.50 -8.76 -13.40
C VAL A 124 -10.89 -8.77 -12.77
N TYR A 125 -11.95 -8.63 -13.58
CA TYR A 125 -13.30 -8.56 -13.05
C TYR A 125 -14.34 -9.23 -13.95
N ALA A 126 -15.44 -9.68 -13.34
CA ALA A 126 -16.51 -10.39 -14.01
C ALA A 126 -17.90 -9.95 -13.52
N PRO A 127 -18.84 -9.71 -14.42
CA PRO A 127 -20.22 -9.38 -14.08
C PRO A 127 -20.99 -10.60 -13.58
N VAL A 128 -21.88 -10.38 -12.61
CA VAL A 128 -22.78 -11.40 -12.07
C VAL A 128 -24.23 -10.96 -12.28
N TYR A 129 -24.96 -11.76 -13.04
CA TYR A 129 -26.35 -11.53 -13.41
C TYR A 129 -27.29 -12.42 -12.59
N ASP A 130 -28.50 -11.92 -12.35
CA ASP A 130 -29.58 -12.73 -11.77
C ASP A 130 -30.26 -13.63 -12.83
N ALA A 131 -31.26 -14.38 -12.40
CA ALA A 131 -32.02 -15.29 -13.29
C ALA A 131 -32.85 -14.53 -14.36
N ALA A 132 -33.15 -13.25 -14.16
CA ALA A 132 -33.85 -12.41 -15.13
C ALA A 132 -32.88 -11.83 -16.18
N GLY A 133 -31.57 -11.95 -15.97
CA GLY A 133 -30.54 -11.39 -16.84
C GLY A 133 -30.14 -9.97 -16.46
N ASP A 134 -30.55 -9.47 -15.30
CA ASP A 134 -30.16 -8.17 -14.81
C ASP A 134 -28.81 -8.25 -14.09
N LEU A 135 -27.90 -7.31 -14.37
CA LEU A 135 -26.64 -7.16 -13.66
C LEU A 135 -26.91 -6.79 -12.19
N VAL A 136 -26.34 -7.53 -11.25
CA VAL A 136 -26.50 -7.28 -9.81
C VAL A 136 -25.18 -6.82 -9.18
N LEU A 137 -24.11 -7.57 -9.42
CA LEU A 137 -22.79 -7.36 -8.82
C LEU A 137 -21.71 -7.57 -9.88
N VAL A 138 -20.51 -7.04 -9.61
CA VAL A 138 -19.27 -7.31 -10.34
C VAL A 138 -18.23 -7.77 -9.35
N GLN A 139 -17.71 -8.98 -9.51
CA GLN A 139 -16.56 -9.45 -8.76
C GLN A 139 -15.29 -8.88 -9.39
N ALA A 140 -14.47 -8.22 -8.60
CA ALA A 140 -13.16 -7.73 -9.02
C ALA A 140 -12.06 -8.38 -8.17
N LEU A 141 -10.89 -8.55 -8.77
CA LEU A 141 -9.69 -9.06 -8.13
C LEU A 141 -8.49 -8.35 -8.72
N GLN A 142 -7.75 -7.64 -7.88
CA GLN A 142 -6.58 -6.89 -8.27
C GLN A 142 -5.32 -7.53 -7.71
N ALA A 143 -4.27 -7.59 -8.53
CA ALA A 143 -2.97 -8.10 -8.11
C ALA A 143 -1.84 -7.41 -8.88
N HIS A 144 -0.74 -7.15 -8.16
CA HIS A 144 0.48 -6.60 -8.72
C HIS A 144 1.19 -7.64 -9.59
N GLN A 145 1.55 -7.26 -10.81
CA GLN A 145 2.28 -8.11 -11.75
C GLN A 145 3.77 -7.82 -11.70
N GLY A 146 4.58 -8.85 -11.90
CA GLY A 146 6.03 -8.72 -11.86
C GLY A 146 6.63 -7.91 -13.02
N ASP A 147 5.88 -7.68 -14.11
CA ASP A 147 6.33 -6.92 -15.27
C ASP A 147 5.15 -6.40 -16.08
N THR A 148 5.38 -5.32 -16.81
CA THR A 148 4.38 -4.65 -17.67
C THR A 148 4.81 -4.50 -19.12
N GLY A 149 6.03 -4.98 -19.46
CA GLY A 149 6.57 -4.91 -20.83
C GLY A 149 7.19 -3.56 -21.21
N GLY A 150 7.40 -2.67 -20.25
CA GLY A 150 8.06 -1.37 -20.46
C GLY A 150 9.54 -1.44 -20.77
N LYS A 151 10.22 -0.29 -20.74
CA LYS A 151 11.67 -0.15 -21.01
C LYS A 151 12.51 -1.01 -20.07
N ASP A 152 12.25 -0.92 -18.77
CA ASP A 152 12.93 -1.68 -17.74
C ASP A 152 12.08 -2.87 -17.29
N PRO A 153 12.69 -4.02 -16.97
CA PRO A 153 11.96 -5.13 -16.37
C PRO A 153 11.35 -4.75 -15.02
N GLY A 154 10.17 -5.29 -14.72
CA GLY A 154 9.47 -4.99 -13.48
C GLY A 154 8.46 -3.85 -13.60
N GLY A 155 8.41 -3.15 -14.73
CA GLY A 155 7.49 -2.04 -14.95
C GLY A 155 7.86 -0.75 -14.21
N PHE A 156 9.04 -0.70 -13.58
CA PHE A 156 9.55 0.48 -12.87
C PHE A 156 10.69 1.11 -13.65
N THR A 157 10.42 2.20 -14.34
CA THR A 157 11.42 2.94 -15.12
C THR A 157 11.74 4.27 -14.44
N LEU A 158 12.98 4.40 -13.93
CA LEU A 158 13.39 5.57 -13.13
C LEU A 158 13.41 6.88 -13.91
N ASP A 159 13.57 6.82 -15.22
CA ASP A 159 13.66 7.96 -16.14
C ASP A 159 12.48 8.03 -17.13
N ALA A 160 11.34 7.45 -16.78
CA ALA A 160 10.15 7.50 -17.61
C ALA A 160 9.62 8.95 -17.72
N THR A 161 9.30 9.37 -18.94
CA THR A 161 8.69 10.67 -19.24
C THR A 161 7.22 10.57 -19.60
N ASP A 162 6.76 9.37 -19.92
CA ASP A 162 5.39 9.04 -20.26
C ASP A 162 5.05 7.59 -19.92
N ILE A 163 3.76 7.29 -19.87
CA ILE A 163 3.24 5.97 -19.49
C ILE A 163 3.65 4.86 -20.48
N PHE A 164 3.88 5.17 -21.75
CA PHE A 164 4.23 4.17 -22.77
C PHE A 164 5.64 3.60 -22.54
N THR A 165 6.49 4.35 -21.84
CA THR A 165 7.80 3.88 -21.40
C THR A 165 7.68 2.82 -20.29
N GLU A 166 6.60 2.84 -19.51
CA GLU A 166 6.37 1.94 -18.37
C GLU A 166 5.71 0.61 -18.76
N GLY A 167 5.06 0.54 -19.93
CA GLY A 167 4.52 -0.73 -20.43
C GLY A 167 3.14 -0.65 -21.06
N LEU A 168 2.43 -1.79 -21.04
CA LEU A 168 1.16 -1.96 -21.69
C LEU A 168 0.01 -1.40 -20.82
N ALA A 169 -0.61 -0.31 -21.27
CA ALA A 169 -1.80 0.25 -20.67
C ALA A 169 -3.07 -0.39 -21.28
N ILE A 170 -3.95 -0.90 -20.41
CA ILE A 170 -5.16 -1.64 -20.79
C ILE A 170 -6.36 -0.95 -20.15
N PRO A 171 -7.11 -0.14 -20.90
CA PRO A 171 -8.31 0.52 -20.38
C PRO A 171 -9.41 -0.48 -19.98
N CYS A 172 -9.69 -1.43 -20.89
CA CYS A 172 -10.61 -2.54 -20.69
C CYS A 172 -10.38 -3.57 -21.79
N LEU A 173 -10.12 -4.81 -21.43
CA LEU A 173 -9.92 -5.90 -22.40
C LEU A 173 -10.70 -7.13 -21.94
N LYS A 174 -11.50 -7.72 -22.83
CA LYS A 174 -12.21 -8.97 -22.56
C LYS A 174 -11.26 -10.16 -22.69
N LEU A 175 -11.08 -10.92 -21.62
CA LEU A 175 -10.23 -12.13 -21.55
C LEU A 175 -11.04 -13.41 -21.78
N VAL A 176 -12.29 -13.42 -21.32
CA VAL A 176 -13.22 -14.53 -21.50
C VAL A 176 -14.52 -13.98 -22.06
N HIS A 177 -15.04 -14.59 -23.10
CA HIS A 177 -16.31 -14.25 -23.71
C HIS A 177 -17.31 -15.40 -23.52
N ARG A 178 -18.32 -15.18 -22.70
CA ARG A 178 -19.39 -16.18 -22.41
C ARG A 178 -18.85 -17.56 -22.02
N GLY A 179 -17.78 -17.60 -21.20
CA GLY A 179 -17.11 -18.83 -20.75
C GLY A 179 -15.98 -19.32 -21.67
N GLU A 180 -15.81 -18.72 -22.86
CA GLU A 180 -14.75 -19.11 -23.80
C GLU A 180 -13.56 -18.15 -23.71
N LYS A 181 -12.36 -18.69 -23.47
CA LYS A 181 -11.13 -17.90 -23.35
C LYS A 181 -10.74 -17.25 -24.67
N ARG A 182 -10.51 -15.94 -24.65
CA ARG A 182 -9.99 -15.16 -25.76
C ARG A 182 -8.47 -15.34 -25.84
N ARG A 183 -8.04 -16.40 -26.54
CA ARG A 183 -6.62 -16.76 -26.68
C ARG A 183 -5.80 -15.66 -27.33
N ASP A 184 -6.37 -14.91 -28.27
CA ASP A 184 -5.74 -13.75 -28.91
C ASP A 184 -5.37 -12.67 -27.88
N ALA A 185 -6.30 -12.31 -27.00
CA ALA A 185 -6.09 -11.33 -25.93
C ALA A 185 -5.08 -11.85 -24.88
N ILE A 186 -5.24 -13.09 -24.44
CA ILE A 186 -4.32 -13.70 -23.43
C ILE A 186 -2.90 -13.77 -23.97
N HIS A 187 -2.67 -14.29 -25.18
CA HIS A 187 -1.34 -14.37 -25.80
C HIS A 187 -0.73 -12.99 -26.03
N LEU A 188 -1.53 -11.94 -26.32
CA LEU A 188 -1.03 -10.57 -26.41
C LEU A 188 -0.43 -10.13 -25.07
N LEU A 189 -1.12 -10.37 -23.96
CA LEU A 189 -0.63 -10.02 -22.63
C LEU A 189 0.61 -10.84 -22.25
N GLU A 190 0.56 -12.17 -22.45
CA GLU A 190 1.70 -13.07 -22.20
C GLU A 190 2.95 -12.64 -23.00
N ARG A 191 2.79 -12.25 -24.26
CA ARG A 191 3.92 -11.82 -25.13
C ARG A 191 4.55 -10.51 -24.66
N ASN A 192 3.78 -9.64 -24.03
CA ASN A 192 4.24 -8.34 -23.52
C ASN A 192 4.72 -8.39 -22.06
N ASN A 193 4.88 -9.58 -21.49
CA ASN A 193 5.46 -9.79 -20.16
C ASN A 193 6.72 -10.67 -20.29
N ARG A 194 7.79 -10.31 -19.57
CA ARG A 194 9.08 -11.01 -19.67
C ARG A 194 9.17 -12.23 -18.77
N PHE A 195 8.32 -12.29 -17.71
CA PHE A 195 8.39 -13.36 -16.73
C PHE A 195 7.44 -14.51 -17.05
N PRO A 196 7.95 -15.76 -17.10
CA PRO A 196 7.11 -16.94 -17.38
C PRO A 196 6.01 -17.18 -16.36
N SER A 197 6.17 -16.70 -15.11
CA SER A 197 5.16 -16.78 -14.05
C SER A 197 3.85 -16.06 -14.40
N PHE A 198 3.91 -15.05 -15.27
CA PHE A 198 2.74 -14.23 -15.63
C PHE A 198 1.57 -15.04 -16.20
N ALA A 199 1.85 -16.00 -17.08
CA ALA A 199 0.80 -16.86 -17.64
C ALA A 199 0.03 -17.63 -16.56
N GLY A 200 0.75 -18.15 -15.55
CA GLY A 200 0.19 -18.82 -14.38
C GLY A 200 -0.61 -17.84 -13.51
N ASP A 201 -0.09 -16.65 -13.27
CA ASP A 201 -0.75 -15.62 -12.46
C ASP A 201 -2.04 -15.13 -13.11
N LEU A 202 -2.02 -14.83 -14.42
CA LEU A 202 -3.21 -14.41 -15.16
C LEU A 202 -4.28 -15.52 -15.17
N ALA A 203 -3.88 -16.77 -15.37
CA ALA A 203 -4.78 -17.91 -15.31
C ALA A 203 -5.39 -18.10 -13.91
N ALA A 204 -4.59 -17.89 -12.85
CA ALA A 204 -5.06 -17.95 -11.46
C ALA A 204 -6.05 -16.82 -11.14
N MET A 205 -5.80 -15.60 -11.64
CA MET A 205 -6.71 -14.46 -11.48
C MET A 205 -8.06 -14.73 -12.16
N ILE A 206 -8.06 -15.20 -13.42
CA ILE A 206 -9.27 -15.57 -14.15
C ILE A 206 -10.04 -16.63 -13.38
N GLY A 207 -9.39 -17.73 -12.98
CA GLY A 207 -10.03 -18.83 -12.26
C GLY A 207 -10.58 -18.43 -10.89
N ALA A 208 -9.89 -17.53 -10.16
CA ALA A 208 -10.36 -17.01 -8.88
C ALA A 208 -11.63 -16.16 -9.04
N VAL A 209 -11.68 -15.30 -10.05
CA VAL A 209 -12.86 -14.48 -10.36
C VAL A 209 -14.03 -15.35 -10.82
N GLU A 210 -13.80 -16.31 -11.73
CA GLU A 210 -14.84 -17.26 -12.20
C GLU A 210 -15.44 -18.05 -11.03
N LYS A 211 -14.60 -18.57 -10.13
CA LYS A 211 -15.06 -19.28 -8.94
C LYS A 211 -15.88 -18.38 -8.01
N ALA A 212 -15.43 -17.14 -7.79
CA ALA A 212 -16.16 -16.19 -6.97
C ALA A 212 -17.53 -15.83 -7.55
N THR A 213 -17.66 -15.71 -8.89
CA THR A 213 -18.97 -15.48 -9.53
C THR A 213 -19.93 -16.63 -9.31
N VAL A 214 -19.45 -17.89 -9.26
CA VAL A 214 -20.28 -19.05 -8.92
C VAL A 214 -20.80 -18.95 -7.48
N SER A 215 -19.93 -18.58 -6.53
CA SER A 215 -20.31 -18.39 -5.12
C SER A 215 -21.33 -17.25 -4.95
N ILE A 216 -21.15 -16.12 -5.67
CA ILE A 216 -22.12 -15.01 -5.64
C ILE A 216 -23.47 -15.46 -6.22
N ARG A 217 -23.50 -16.22 -7.32
CA ARG A 217 -24.76 -16.76 -7.89
C ARG A 217 -25.48 -17.63 -6.89
N ALA A 218 -24.77 -18.50 -6.16
CA ALA A 218 -25.39 -19.32 -5.12
C ALA A 218 -26.03 -18.46 -4.00
N ILE A 219 -25.45 -17.30 -3.69
CA ILE A 219 -26.06 -16.34 -2.76
C ILE A 219 -27.33 -15.72 -3.37
N LEU A 220 -27.28 -15.32 -4.66
CA LEU A 220 -28.44 -14.78 -5.39
C LEU A 220 -29.57 -15.82 -5.49
N ASP A 221 -29.24 -17.09 -5.78
CA ASP A 221 -30.21 -18.19 -5.87
C ASP A 221 -30.89 -18.47 -4.51
N LYS A 222 -30.12 -18.36 -3.43
CA LYS A 222 -30.63 -18.59 -2.07
C LYS A 222 -31.53 -17.49 -1.55
N TRP A 223 -31.15 -16.22 -1.79
CA TRP A 223 -31.78 -15.07 -1.15
C TRP A 223 -32.65 -14.22 -2.11
N GLY A 224 -32.47 -14.41 -3.42
CA GLY A 224 -33.05 -13.56 -4.45
C GLY A 224 -32.27 -12.24 -4.65
N ALA A 225 -32.22 -11.77 -5.87
CA ALA A 225 -31.45 -10.59 -6.25
C ALA A 225 -31.89 -9.33 -5.50
N ASP A 226 -33.21 -9.13 -5.29
CA ASP A 226 -33.74 -7.95 -4.61
C ASP A 226 -33.32 -7.90 -3.14
N MET A 227 -33.30 -9.05 -2.45
CA MET A 227 -32.82 -9.15 -1.07
C MET A 227 -31.31 -8.85 -0.99
N VAL A 228 -30.51 -9.32 -1.95
CA VAL A 228 -29.07 -9.05 -2.00
C VAL A 228 -28.81 -7.55 -2.26
N ARG A 229 -29.58 -6.92 -3.17
CA ARG A 229 -29.52 -5.46 -3.38
C ARG A 229 -29.84 -4.70 -2.10
N ALA A 230 -30.88 -5.12 -1.38
CA ALA A 230 -31.25 -4.52 -0.10
C ALA A 230 -30.14 -4.68 0.96
N ALA A 231 -29.48 -5.86 1.02
CA ALA A 231 -28.37 -6.11 1.94
C ALA A 231 -27.15 -5.24 1.64
N VAL A 232 -26.80 -5.07 0.36
CA VAL A 232 -25.70 -4.19 -0.08
C VAL A 232 -26.00 -2.73 0.30
N ASN A 233 -27.22 -2.25 -0.01
CA ASN A 233 -27.63 -0.90 0.40
C ASN A 233 -27.53 -0.72 1.90
N HIS A 234 -28.05 -1.68 2.69
CA HIS A 234 -28.00 -1.64 4.15
C HIS A 234 -26.56 -1.58 4.69
N ALA A 235 -25.65 -2.38 4.14
CA ALA A 235 -24.25 -2.38 4.55
C ALA A 235 -23.53 -1.06 4.25
N ILE A 236 -23.79 -0.45 3.09
CA ILE A 236 -23.24 0.86 2.72
C ILE A 236 -23.80 1.95 3.62
N ASP A 237 -25.12 1.98 3.82
CA ASP A 237 -25.77 2.96 4.71
C ASP A 237 -25.29 2.83 6.16
N GLN A 238 -25.06 1.60 6.64
CA GLN A 238 -24.52 1.36 7.97
C GLN A 238 -23.11 1.92 8.10
N SER A 239 -22.23 1.62 7.15
CA SER A 239 -20.85 2.12 7.17
C SER A 239 -20.80 3.65 7.09
N GLU A 240 -21.64 4.26 6.25
CA GLU A 240 -21.75 5.71 6.16
C GLU A 240 -22.17 6.32 7.50
N ARG A 241 -23.24 5.79 8.15
CA ARG A 241 -23.67 6.27 9.47
C ARG A 241 -22.60 6.13 10.54
N GLN A 242 -21.88 5.00 10.56
CA GLN A 242 -20.79 4.76 11.51
C GLN A 242 -19.61 5.71 11.27
N MET A 243 -19.24 5.92 10.00
CA MET A 243 -18.18 6.89 9.65
C MET A 243 -18.57 8.31 10.05
N ARG A 244 -19.80 8.75 9.73
CA ARG A 244 -20.32 10.06 10.14
C ARG A 244 -20.34 10.22 11.66
N ALA A 245 -20.74 9.17 12.40
CA ALA A 245 -20.70 9.19 13.85
C ALA A 245 -19.27 9.33 14.40
N THR A 246 -18.30 8.68 13.76
CA THR A 246 -16.88 8.81 14.09
C THR A 246 -16.40 10.25 13.86
N VAL A 247 -16.71 10.82 12.69
CA VAL A 247 -16.31 12.20 12.35
C VAL A 247 -16.98 13.21 13.29
N SER A 248 -18.26 13.02 13.64
CA SER A 248 -18.98 13.89 14.59
C SER A 248 -18.39 13.89 16.00
N ALA A 249 -17.63 12.86 16.38
CA ALA A 249 -16.94 12.82 17.66
C ALA A 249 -15.60 13.58 17.63
N TRP A 250 -15.10 13.94 16.47
CA TRP A 250 -13.90 14.74 16.30
C TRP A 250 -14.25 16.23 16.45
N ARG A 251 -13.25 17.02 16.88
CA ARG A 251 -13.44 18.46 17.01
C ARG A 251 -13.48 19.13 15.64
N ASP A 252 -14.51 19.96 15.38
CA ASP A 252 -14.58 20.79 14.18
C ASP A 252 -13.33 21.66 14.02
N GLY A 253 -12.87 21.78 12.78
CA GLY A 253 -11.71 22.58 12.44
C GLY A 253 -10.99 22.09 11.18
N ARG A 254 -9.95 22.83 10.80
CA ARG A 254 -9.02 22.46 9.75
C ARG A 254 -7.68 22.04 10.37
N TYR A 255 -7.15 20.92 9.95
CA TYR A 255 -5.93 20.28 10.42
C TYR A 255 -5.00 20.10 9.24
N ASP A 256 -3.96 20.92 9.18
CA ASP A 256 -3.01 20.91 8.06
C ASP A 256 -1.77 20.10 8.40
N ALA A 257 -1.22 19.46 7.38
CA ALA A 257 0.07 18.79 7.41
C ALA A 257 0.81 19.01 6.10
N THR A 258 2.13 19.13 6.20
CA THR A 258 3.03 19.23 5.04
C THR A 258 4.19 18.29 5.27
N VAL A 259 4.43 17.42 4.30
CA VAL A 259 5.57 16.50 4.26
C VAL A 259 6.27 16.65 2.91
N HIS A 260 7.47 16.13 2.80
CA HIS A 260 8.26 16.28 1.57
C HIS A 260 8.83 14.95 1.11
N ILE A 261 8.97 14.82 -0.21
CA ILE A 261 9.85 13.85 -0.85
C ILE A 261 11.19 14.57 -1.04
N ASP A 262 12.28 13.95 -0.61
CA ASP A 262 13.62 14.58 -0.67
C ASP A 262 13.97 15.05 -2.08
N HIS A 263 13.70 14.18 -3.06
CA HIS A 263 14.00 14.43 -4.47
C HIS A 263 13.24 13.47 -5.39
N ASP A 264 13.03 13.87 -6.63
CA ASP A 264 12.57 12.99 -7.69
C ASP A 264 13.69 12.03 -8.16
N THR A 265 13.39 11.17 -9.12
CA THR A 265 14.38 10.21 -9.62
C THR A 265 15.56 10.83 -10.38
N MET A 266 15.48 12.10 -10.75
CA MET A 266 16.51 12.87 -11.47
C MET A 266 17.22 13.89 -10.59
N GLY A 267 16.83 14.02 -9.32
CA GLY A 267 17.49 14.86 -8.32
C GLY A 267 16.85 16.24 -8.10
N THR A 268 15.67 16.50 -8.65
CA THR A 268 14.88 17.69 -8.31
C THR A 268 14.39 17.57 -6.87
N ARG A 269 14.76 18.52 -6.00
CA ARG A 269 14.59 18.44 -4.54
C ARG A 269 13.34 19.13 -4.02
N ASP A 270 13.03 18.83 -2.75
CA ASP A 270 12.00 19.47 -1.93
C ASP A 270 10.63 19.47 -2.59
N ILE A 271 10.13 18.26 -2.85
CA ILE A 271 8.83 18.05 -3.48
C ILE A 271 7.78 17.97 -2.39
N ARG A 272 6.90 18.96 -2.36
CA ARG A 272 5.91 19.13 -1.30
C ARG A 272 4.66 18.33 -1.53
N VAL A 273 4.21 17.65 -0.47
CA VAL A 273 2.85 17.07 -0.34
C VAL A 273 2.16 17.77 0.82
N GLN A 274 1.08 18.48 0.53
CA GLN A 274 0.30 19.23 1.52
C GLN A 274 -1.12 18.69 1.59
N VAL A 275 -1.59 18.46 2.82
CA VAL A 275 -2.94 17.97 3.11
C VAL A 275 -3.59 18.88 4.13
N GLY A 276 -4.84 19.25 3.87
CA GLY A 276 -5.73 19.87 4.84
C GLY A 276 -6.94 18.98 5.11
N CYS A 277 -7.05 18.46 6.32
CA CYS A 277 -8.23 17.73 6.78
C CYS A 277 -9.19 18.69 7.46
N THR A 278 -10.39 18.85 6.92
CA THR A 278 -11.44 19.71 7.53
C THR A 278 -12.56 18.82 8.08
N VAL A 279 -12.81 18.95 9.39
CA VAL A 279 -13.95 18.34 10.07
C VAL A 279 -15.03 19.40 10.22
N ALA A 280 -16.22 19.13 9.71
CA ALA A 280 -17.38 20.02 9.80
C ALA A 280 -18.64 19.19 10.10
N GLY A 281 -19.03 19.14 11.37
CA GLY A 281 -20.11 18.28 11.85
C GLY A 281 -19.81 16.80 11.63
N ASP A 282 -20.49 16.16 10.69
CA ASP A 282 -20.34 14.73 10.36
C ASP A 282 -19.61 14.47 9.04
N GLN A 283 -19.02 15.51 8.43
CA GLN A 283 -18.34 15.46 7.15
C GLN A 283 -16.84 15.70 7.32
N LEU A 284 -16.03 14.85 6.70
CA LEU A 284 -14.57 15.01 6.56
C LEU A 284 -14.26 15.42 5.12
N THR A 285 -13.46 16.49 4.97
CA THR A 285 -12.88 16.87 3.68
C THR A 285 -11.37 16.71 3.75
N VAL A 286 -10.79 16.01 2.79
CA VAL A 286 -9.33 15.88 2.61
C VAL A 286 -8.94 16.64 1.35
N ASP A 287 -8.19 17.72 1.52
CA ASP A 287 -7.82 18.66 0.47
C ASP A 287 -6.31 18.67 0.27
N LEU A 288 -5.86 18.30 -0.94
CA LEU A 288 -4.46 18.31 -1.34
C LEU A 288 -4.04 19.59 -2.09
N SER A 289 -4.84 20.66 -1.98
CA SER A 289 -4.46 21.96 -2.53
C SER A 289 -3.16 22.46 -1.90
N GLY A 290 -2.20 22.83 -2.75
CA GLY A 290 -0.85 23.20 -2.32
C GLY A 290 0.19 22.08 -2.42
N THR A 291 -0.20 20.86 -2.79
CA THR A 291 0.70 19.80 -3.24
C THR A 291 1.40 20.22 -4.54
N ASP A 292 2.65 19.79 -4.72
CA ASP A 292 3.53 20.17 -5.82
C ASP A 292 2.90 19.89 -7.20
N ASP A 293 3.02 20.85 -8.10
CA ASP A 293 2.48 20.79 -9.47
C ASP A 293 3.55 21.10 -10.55
N ARG A 294 4.84 21.10 -10.17
CA ARG A 294 5.95 21.31 -11.12
C ARG A 294 5.94 20.25 -12.20
N GLN A 295 5.85 20.64 -13.47
CA GLN A 295 5.67 19.76 -14.60
C GLN A 295 6.96 19.07 -15.10
N ASP A 296 8.11 19.51 -14.63
CA ASP A 296 9.46 18.97 -14.93
C ASP A 296 9.88 17.81 -14.00
N LEU A 297 9.07 17.46 -13.00
CA LEU A 297 9.34 16.35 -12.10
C LEU A 297 9.29 14.99 -12.81
N VAL A 298 10.13 14.05 -12.36
CA VAL A 298 10.24 12.69 -12.91
C VAL A 298 10.11 11.65 -11.80
N GLY A 299 9.31 10.60 -12.06
CA GLY A 299 9.18 9.46 -11.15
C GLY A 299 8.32 9.67 -9.89
N VAL A 300 7.74 10.85 -9.71
CA VAL A 300 6.93 11.22 -8.53
C VAL A 300 5.47 11.53 -8.86
N TRP A 301 4.96 10.95 -9.92
CA TRP A 301 3.57 11.10 -10.34
C TRP A 301 2.72 9.94 -9.84
N ASN A 302 1.64 10.24 -9.14
CA ASN A 302 0.64 9.24 -8.76
C ASN A 302 -0.58 9.34 -9.68
N THR A 303 -1.44 8.32 -9.63
CA THR A 303 -2.70 8.36 -10.37
C THR A 303 -3.82 8.94 -9.51
N PHE A 304 -4.88 9.41 -10.14
CA PHE A 304 -6.08 9.85 -9.44
C PHE A 304 -6.68 8.72 -8.58
N ALA A 305 -6.76 7.51 -9.13
CA ALA A 305 -7.32 6.35 -8.45
C ALA A 305 -6.47 5.94 -7.25
N ASN A 306 -5.14 5.85 -7.42
CA ASN A 306 -4.22 5.52 -6.35
C ASN A 306 -4.25 6.57 -5.24
N SER A 307 -4.16 7.85 -5.54
CA SER A 307 -4.18 8.92 -4.53
C SER A 307 -5.43 8.82 -3.66
N ARG A 308 -6.61 8.61 -4.26
CA ARG A 308 -7.84 8.35 -3.50
C ARG A 308 -7.76 7.07 -2.67
N GLY A 309 -7.21 6.01 -3.23
CA GLY A 309 -7.03 4.71 -2.56
C GLY A 309 -6.16 4.85 -1.31
N TYR A 310 -5.03 5.53 -1.41
CA TYR A 310 -4.12 5.75 -0.29
C TYR A 310 -4.70 6.66 0.81
N ILE A 311 -5.41 7.73 0.44
CA ILE A 311 -6.15 8.58 1.38
C ILE A 311 -7.18 7.74 2.16
N MET A 312 -8.01 6.97 1.44
CA MET A 312 -9.04 6.15 2.09
C MET A 312 -8.45 5.02 2.94
N THR A 313 -7.30 4.47 2.55
CA THR A 313 -6.59 3.47 3.35
C THR A 313 -6.14 4.05 4.68
N GLN A 314 -5.57 5.26 4.69
CA GLN A 314 -5.17 5.92 5.94
C GLN A 314 -6.39 6.27 6.80
N ILE A 315 -7.46 6.76 6.22
CA ILE A 315 -8.71 7.04 6.95
C ILE A 315 -9.25 5.74 7.55
N ALA A 316 -9.31 4.65 6.77
CA ALA A 316 -9.78 3.34 7.23
C ALA A 316 -8.94 2.77 8.38
N ALA A 317 -7.65 3.09 8.44
CA ALA A 317 -6.77 2.71 9.56
C ALA A 317 -6.96 3.58 10.81
N SER A 318 -7.47 4.81 10.64
CA SER A 318 -7.67 5.77 11.74
C SER A 318 -9.08 5.70 12.37
N ILE A 319 -9.95 4.79 11.91
CA ILE A 319 -11.31 4.61 12.43
C ILE A 319 -11.48 3.24 13.09
N ASP A 320 -12.67 2.96 13.63
CA ASP A 320 -12.97 1.66 14.21
C ASP A 320 -12.80 0.53 13.17
N PRO A 321 -12.02 -0.52 13.48
CA PRO A 321 -11.80 -1.64 12.57
C PRO A 321 -13.09 -2.39 12.19
N ASP A 322 -14.12 -2.36 13.02
CA ASP A 322 -15.40 -3.02 12.79
C ASP A 322 -16.28 -2.31 11.74
N ILE A 323 -15.95 -1.06 11.36
CA ILE A 323 -16.64 -0.37 10.27
C ILE A 323 -16.26 -1.03 8.96
N VAL A 324 -17.25 -1.51 8.21
CA VAL A 324 -17.03 -2.16 6.91
C VAL A 324 -16.44 -1.17 5.90
N LYS A 325 -15.34 -1.55 5.23
CA LYS A 325 -14.61 -0.72 4.26
C LYS A 325 -15.27 -0.83 2.89
N ASN A 326 -16.29 -0.01 2.66
CA ASN A 326 -17.09 0.01 1.44
C ASN A 326 -17.41 1.46 1.00
N GLU A 327 -18.34 1.63 0.05
CA GLU A 327 -18.76 2.94 -0.47
C GLU A 327 -19.25 3.91 0.60
N GLY A 328 -19.75 3.41 1.73
CA GLY A 328 -20.23 4.25 2.83
C GLY A 328 -19.15 5.17 3.40
N LEU A 329 -17.88 4.74 3.40
CA LEU A 329 -16.78 5.60 3.79
C LEU A 329 -16.60 6.77 2.82
N PHE A 330 -16.64 6.49 1.51
CA PHE A 330 -16.54 7.55 0.48
C PHE A 330 -17.70 8.55 0.53
N ASN A 331 -18.89 8.12 0.97
CA ASN A 331 -20.04 9.03 1.10
C ASN A 331 -19.84 10.07 2.21
N ALA A 332 -19.08 9.73 3.25
CA ALA A 332 -18.79 10.60 4.40
C ALA A 332 -17.48 11.40 4.25
N VAL A 333 -16.73 11.18 3.17
CA VAL A 333 -15.43 11.83 2.92
C VAL A 333 -15.45 12.50 1.55
N ASP A 334 -15.15 13.79 1.51
CA ASP A 334 -14.88 14.51 0.27
C ASP A 334 -13.36 14.61 0.07
N ILE A 335 -12.89 14.25 -1.13
CA ILE A 335 -11.47 14.27 -1.49
C ILE A 335 -11.27 15.28 -2.61
N ILE A 336 -10.42 16.27 -2.37
CA ILE A 336 -10.05 17.31 -3.33
C ILE A 336 -8.62 17.05 -3.81
N LEU A 337 -8.49 16.67 -5.07
CA LEU A 337 -7.20 16.45 -5.76
C LEU A 337 -7.09 17.48 -6.90
N PRO A 338 -6.29 18.54 -6.74
CA PRO A 338 -6.12 19.55 -7.79
C PRO A 338 -5.59 18.93 -9.09
N GLU A 339 -6.17 19.34 -10.21
CA GLU A 339 -5.74 18.91 -11.54
C GLU A 339 -4.31 19.38 -11.85
N GLY A 340 -3.46 18.49 -12.35
CA GLY A 340 -2.08 18.77 -12.73
C GLY A 340 -1.05 18.65 -11.61
N CYS A 341 -1.44 18.45 -10.35
CA CYS A 341 -0.50 18.18 -9.27
C CYS A 341 0.01 16.73 -9.31
N ILE A 342 1.07 16.43 -8.55
CA ILE A 342 1.67 15.08 -8.51
C ILE A 342 0.71 13.99 -8.02
N ALA A 343 -0.36 14.35 -7.29
CA ALA A 343 -1.40 13.43 -6.84
C ALA A 343 -2.54 13.24 -7.86
N HIS A 344 -2.64 14.08 -8.88
CA HIS A 344 -3.64 14.04 -9.95
C HIS A 344 -3.07 14.61 -11.25
N PRO A 345 -2.10 13.93 -11.86
CA PRO A 345 -1.38 14.42 -13.03
C PRO A 345 -2.25 14.48 -14.29
N ALA A 346 -1.74 15.18 -15.28
CA ALA A 346 -2.30 15.14 -16.64
C ALA A 346 -2.21 13.71 -17.22
N PRO A 347 -3.11 13.34 -18.15
CA PRO A 347 -3.10 12.02 -18.78
C PRO A 347 -1.76 11.66 -19.43
N ASN A 348 -1.48 10.36 -19.49
CA ASN A 348 -0.27 9.76 -20.03
C ASN A 348 1.02 10.07 -19.22
N ARG A 349 0.94 10.63 -18.03
CA ARG A 349 2.12 10.74 -17.15
C ARG A 349 2.55 9.36 -16.67
N PRO A 350 3.87 9.12 -16.54
CA PRO A 350 4.38 7.88 -15.95
C PRO A 350 3.98 7.82 -14.48
N ALA A 351 3.46 6.71 -14.02
CA ALA A 351 2.89 6.59 -12.69
C ALA A 351 3.28 5.27 -11.96
N ALA A 352 4.17 4.46 -12.53
CA ALA A 352 4.55 3.18 -11.93
C ALA A 352 5.19 3.37 -10.55
N LEU A 353 6.02 4.39 -10.37
CA LEU A 353 6.65 4.72 -9.09
C LEU A 353 5.72 5.47 -8.12
N GLY A 354 4.55 5.91 -8.58
CA GLY A 354 3.58 6.66 -7.77
C GLY A 354 3.06 5.93 -6.55
N SER A 355 3.07 4.59 -6.57
CA SER A 355 2.74 3.75 -5.41
C SER A 355 3.78 3.80 -4.30
N PHE A 356 5.01 4.26 -4.60
CA PHE A 356 6.01 4.59 -3.59
C PHE A 356 5.89 6.07 -3.22
N HIS A 357 6.15 6.98 -4.15
CA HIS A 357 6.12 8.43 -3.95
C HIS A 357 5.36 9.11 -5.11
N PRO A 358 4.37 9.93 -4.80
CA PRO A 358 3.99 10.56 -3.53
C PRO A 358 2.99 9.77 -2.67
N ALA A 359 2.66 8.52 -2.97
CA ALA A 359 1.63 7.79 -2.23
C ALA A 359 1.94 7.67 -0.73
N CYS A 360 3.22 7.43 -0.37
CA CYS A 360 3.66 7.38 1.02
C CYS A 360 3.50 8.73 1.72
N GLU A 361 3.88 9.82 1.08
CA GLU A 361 3.74 11.17 1.63
C GLU A 361 2.27 11.60 1.73
N ILE A 362 1.41 11.22 0.78
CA ILE A 362 -0.04 11.43 0.87
C ILE A 362 -0.59 10.73 2.12
N THR A 363 -0.22 9.46 2.32
CA THR A 363 -0.64 8.67 3.49
C THR A 363 -0.13 9.29 4.78
N GLU A 364 1.16 9.66 4.83
CA GLU A 364 1.80 10.30 5.98
C GLU A 364 1.14 11.64 6.32
N ALA A 365 0.94 12.52 5.34
CA ALA A 365 0.35 13.83 5.56
C ALA A 365 -1.10 13.71 6.08
N VAL A 366 -1.90 12.79 5.53
CA VAL A 366 -3.25 12.50 6.06
C VAL A 366 -3.17 12.02 7.50
N CYS A 367 -2.23 11.11 7.82
CA CYS A 367 -2.02 10.62 9.17
C CYS A 367 -1.63 11.74 10.14
N VAL A 368 -0.64 12.57 9.77
CA VAL A 368 -0.18 13.72 10.60
C VAL A 368 -1.32 14.71 10.83
N ALA A 369 -2.13 14.99 9.83
CA ALA A 369 -3.30 15.85 9.97
C ALA A 369 -4.34 15.24 10.93
N LEU A 370 -4.71 13.97 10.75
CA LEU A 370 -5.69 13.27 11.59
C LEU A 370 -5.19 13.01 13.02
N SER A 371 -3.88 12.92 13.25
CA SER A 371 -3.31 12.74 14.60
C SER A 371 -3.66 13.87 15.57
N GLN A 372 -4.04 15.04 15.04
CA GLN A 372 -4.45 16.20 15.83
C GLN A 372 -5.85 16.05 16.41
N VAL A 373 -6.66 15.12 15.90
CA VAL A 373 -8.03 14.83 16.40
C VAL A 373 -8.23 13.40 16.86
N ALA A 374 -7.42 12.45 16.39
CA ALA A 374 -7.46 11.03 16.74
C ALA A 374 -6.05 10.49 16.99
N PRO A 375 -5.34 11.00 18.03
CA PRO A 375 -3.93 10.64 18.28
C PRO A 375 -3.73 9.18 18.69
N ASP A 376 -4.73 8.56 19.29
CA ASP A 376 -4.73 7.14 19.70
C ASP A 376 -4.96 6.16 18.55
N ARG A 377 -5.28 6.67 17.36
CA ARG A 377 -5.57 5.88 16.15
C ARG A 377 -4.75 6.30 14.94
N SER A 378 -3.82 7.22 15.11
CA SER A 378 -3.01 7.75 14.01
C SER A 378 -1.53 7.46 14.27
N ALA A 379 -0.94 6.64 13.42
CA ALA A 379 0.49 6.41 13.36
C ALA A 379 0.92 6.48 11.88
N PRO A 380 2.00 7.21 11.53
CA PRO A 380 2.49 7.25 10.17
C PRO A 380 3.13 5.90 9.81
N GLN A 381 2.33 5.03 9.25
CA GLN A 381 2.70 3.69 8.82
C GLN A 381 2.98 3.72 7.32
N VAL A 382 4.14 4.22 6.93
CA VAL A 382 4.50 4.45 5.53
C VAL A 382 5.85 3.87 5.18
N TYR A 383 6.06 3.63 3.91
CA TYR A 383 7.21 2.97 3.34
C TYR A 383 8.01 3.97 2.47
N LYS A 384 8.86 4.78 3.12
CA LYS A 384 9.56 5.89 2.45
C LYS A 384 10.90 5.50 1.82
N ILE A 385 10.94 4.42 1.06
CA ILE A 385 12.21 3.92 0.52
C ILE A 385 12.51 4.36 -0.91
N GLY A 386 11.54 4.86 -1.64
CA GLY A 386 11.61 4.95 -3.08
C GLY A 386 11.44 3.56 -3.72
N MET A 387 12.24 3.23 -4.74
CA MET A 387 12.25 1.91 -5.30
C MET A 387 13.21 1.03 -4.50
N PRO A 388 12.76 -0.07 -3.87
CA PRO A 388 13.66 -1.04 -3.28
C PRO A 388 14.58 -1.63 -4.35
N ASN A 389 15.67 -2.26 -3.93
CA ASN A 389 16.58 -2.94 -4.84
C ASN A 389 15.83 -3.93 -5.72
N ALA A 390 15.67 -3.61 -7.01
CA ALA A 390 15.35 -4.60 -8.01
C ALA A 390 16.67 -5.15 -8.56
N VAL A 391 16.93 -6.42 -8.28
CA VAL A 391 18.10 -7.13 -8.82
C VAL A 391 17.63 -8.05 -9.92
N ILE A 392 18.11 -7.84 -11.14
CA ILE A 392 17.62 -8.48 -12.34
C ILE A 392 18.78 -9.17 -13.05
N GLY A 393 18.63 -10.44 -13.37
CA GLY A 393 19.64 -11.21 -14.08
C GLY A 393 19.05 -12.27 -14.99
N PHE A 394 19.93 -13.13 -15.52
CA PHE A 394 19.55 -14.28 -16.33
C PHE A 394 20.19 -15.52 -15.73
N ASP A 395 19.43 -16.58 -15.60
CA ASP A 395 19.95 -17.87 -15.17
C ASP A 395 20.80 -18.56 -16.28
N ALA A 396 21.37 -19.69 -15.94
CA ALA A 396 22.20 -20.47 -16.90
C ALA A 396 21.42 -20.95 -18.14
N ALA A 397 20.09 -20.98 -18.08
CA ALA A 397 19.22 -21.30 -19.22
C ALA A 397 18.85 -20.06 -20.05
N GLY A 398 19.33 -18.88 -19.67
CA GLY A 398 18.99 -17.60 -20.30
C GLY A 398 17.60 -17.07 -19.92
N GLN A 399 16.99 -17.61 -18.86
CA GLN A 399 15.71 -17.16 -18.36
C GLN A 399 15.89 -15.98 -17.40
N MET A 400 15.13 -14.92 -17.60
CA MET A 400 15.18 -13.73 -16.73
C MET A 400 14.61 -14.04 -15.35
N TRP A 401 15.31 -13.58 -14.32
CA TRP A 401 14.82 -13.54 -12.95
C TRP A 401 14.91 -12.12 -12.39
N MET A 402 14.09 -11.84 -11.39
CA MET A 402 14.10 -10.56 -10.67
C MET A 402 13.78 -10.78 -9.19
N ASP A 403 14.74 -10.43 -8.33
CA ASP A 403 14.52 -10.26 -6.90
C ASP A 403 14.10 -8.81 -6.64
N GLN A 404 12.86 -8.62 -6.19
CA GLN A 404 12.30 -7.32 -5.81
C GLN A 404 12.52 -6.99 -4.34
N GLY A 405 13.34 -7.73 -3.63
CA GLY A 405 13.61 -7.54 -2.22
C GLY A 405 12.38 -7.80 -1.32
N VAL A 406 11.49 -8.68 -1.74
CA VAL A 406 10.26 -9.01 -0.99
C VAL A 406 10.55 -9.60 0.39
N ASP A 407 11.67 -10.27 0.55
CA ASP A 407 12.17 -10.81 1.81
C ASP A 407 12.81 -9.75 2.72
N CYS A 408 13.04 -8.56 2.21
CA CYS A 408 13.72 -7.46 2.93
C CYS A 408 12.80 -6.26 3.19
N ARG A 409 11.51 -6.31 2.81
CA ARG A 409 10.63 -5.15 2.92
C ARG A 409 10.26 -4.86 4.36
N SER A 410 10.22 -3.61 4.66
CA SER A 410 9.72 -2.82 5.77
C SER A 410 9.59 -3.45 7.15
N MET A 411 10.26 -2.78 8.10
CA MET A 411 10.06 -2.87 9.54
C MET A 411 9.79 -1.48 10.16
N ASP A 412 9.40 -0.50 9.36
CA ASP A 412 9.31 0.92 9.69
C ASP A 412 7.97 1.33 10.33
N VAL A 413 7.46 0.48 11.22
CA VAL A 413 6.21 0.73 11.93
C VAL A 413 6.40 1.79 13.01
N SER A 414 5.74 2.93 12.84
CA SER A 414 5.75 4.01 13.81
C SER A 414 4.90 3.69 15.04
N ALA A 415 5.24 4.33 16.15
CA ALA A 415 4.46 4.25 17.38
C ALA A 415 3.12 5.00 17.25
N VAL A 416 2.15 4.54 18.00
CA VAL A 416 0.87 5.23 18.24
C VAL A 416 0.71 5.50 19.73
N GLN A 417 -0.19 6.38 20.11
CA GLN A 417 -0.45 6.62 21.53
C GLN A 417 -0.84 5.31 22.25
N GLY A 418 -0.02 4.89 23.19
CA GLY A 418 -0.24 3.69 24.02
C GLY A 418 0.47 2.43 23.53
N ILE A 419 1.06 2.43 22.33
CA ILE A 419 1.66 1.22 21.73
C ILE A 419 2.96 1.58 21.02
N ASP A 420 4.03 0.85 21.32
CA ASP A 420 5.30 0.92 20.59
C ASP A 420 5.13 0.41 19.14
N GLY A 421 5.93 0.92 18.24
CA GLY A 421 6.00 0.41 16.88
C GLY A 421 6.48 -1.04 16.86
N TRP A 422 5.73 -1.94 16.23
CA TRP A 422 6.05 -3.34 16.10
C TRP A 422 5.43 -3.96 14.84
N GLY A 423 6.16 -4.85 14.19
CA GLY A 423 5.69 -5.56 13.00
C GLY A 423 6.26 -5.01 11.70
N SER A 424 5.69 -5.43 10.57
CA SER A 424 6.25 -5.16 9.25
C SER A 424 5.18 -4.75 8.23
N CYS A 425 4.21 -3.93 8.62
CA CYS A 425 3.06 -3.70 7.78
C CYS A 425 2.66 -2.22 7.74
N PRO A 426 3.24 -1.43 6.82
CA PRO A 426 2.76 -0.07 6.62
C PRO A 426 1.29 -0.07 6.19
N VAL A 427 0.53 0.92 6.65
CA VAL A 427 -0.93 1.04 6.37
C VAL A 427 -1.22 1.05 4.88
N SER A 428 -0.44 1.79 4.11
CA SER A 428 -0.61 1.93 2.67
C SER A 428 -0.44 0.62 1.90
N LEU A 429 0.48 -0.23 2.34
CA LEU A 429 0.75 -1.56 1.83
C LEU A 429 0.35 -2.64 2.84
N GLY A 430 -0.63 -2.35 3.67
CA GLY A 430 -1.07 -3.20 4.75
C GLY A 430 -1.31 -4.64 4.31
N ASN A 431 -0.96 -5.56 5.21
CA ASN A 431 -1.00 -7.00 4.95
C ASN A 431 0.01 -7.50 3.89
N LEU A 432 1.00 -6.67 3.52
CA LEU A 432 2.14 -7.11 2.74
C LEU A 432 3.04 -7.98 3.63
N LEU A 433 3.23 -9.22 3.23
CA LEU A 433 4.01 -10.20 3.99
C LEU A 433 5.45 -10.21 3.51
N LEU A 434 6.37 -10.45 4.45
CA LEU A 434 7.77 -10.73 4.14
C LEU A 434 7.90 -12.19 3.68
N SER A 435 8.61 -12.43 2.57
CA SER A 435 9.02 -13.78 2.23
C SER A 435 10.18 -14.23 3.11
N GLN A 436 10.37 -15.54 3.21
CA GLN A 436 11.50 -16.13 3.91
C GLN A 436 12.78 -15.99 3.09
N ALA A 437 13.92 -15.85 3.76
CA ALA A 437 15.22 -15.73 3.10
C ALA A 437 15.54 -16.97 2.25
N GLU A 438 15.21 -18.15 2.77
CA GLU A 438 15.42 -19.45 2.11
C GLU A 438 14.60 -19.59 0.83
N ASP A 439 13.41 -19.01 0.78
CA ASP A 439 12.58 -18.97 -0.42
C ASP A 439 13.22 -18.08 -1.50
N GLY A 440 13.81 -16.95 -1.11
CA GLY A 440 14.57 -16.08 -2.00
C GLY A 440 15.77 -16.82 -2.61
N GLU A 441 16.54 -17.51 -1.78
CA GLU A 441 17.70 -18.30 -2.22
C GLU A 441 17.33 -19.50 -3.11
N ALA A 442 16.16 -20.10 -2.87
CA ALA A 442 15.67 -21.20 -3.70
C ALA A 442 15.21 -20.75 -5.10
N ARG A 443 14.85 -19.46 -5.26
CA ARG A 443 14.29 -18.91 -6.50
C ARG A 443 15.28 -18.09 -7.31
N PHE A 444 16.19 -17.40 -6.64
CA PHE A 444 17.11 -16.46 -7.23
C PHE A 444 18.56 -16.84 -6.92
N PRO A 445 19.52 -16.53 -7.80
CA PRO A 445 20.94 -16.77 -7.53
C PRO A 445 21.49 -15.73 -6.54
N VAL A 446 21.02 -15.77 -5.31
CA VAL A 446 21.41 -14.90 -4.19
C VAL A 446 21.66 -15.73 -2.94
N ILE A 447 22.50 -15.21 -2.03
CA ILE A 447 22.67 -15.74 -0.67
C ILE A 447 22.40 -14.61 0.32
N ASN A 448 21.56 -14.85 1.31
CA ASN A 448 21.37 -13.93 2.43
C ASN A 448 22.48 -14.15 3.46
N ILE A 449 23.35 -13.16 3.63
CA ILE A 449 24.47 -13.21 4.57
C ILE A 449 23.99 -12.88 5.98
N SER A 450 23.19 -11.81 6.14
CA SER A 450 22.58 -11.45 7.40
C SER A 450 21.26 -10.70 7.22
N ARG A 451 20.41 -10.78 8.23
CA ARG A 451 19.17 -10.00 8.35
C ARG A 451 18.97 -9.70 9.83
N GLU A 452 19.17 -8.45 10.22
CA GLU A 452 19.27 -8.04 11.61
C GLU A 452 18.48 -6.76 11.87
N LEU A 453 17.95 -6.57 13.09
CA LEU A 453 17.44 -5.29 13.53
C LEU A 453 18.61 -4.34 13.81
N VAL A 454 18.40 -3.05 13.60
CA VAL A 454 19.42 -2.02 13.80
C VAL A 454 19.14 -1.29 15.11
N THR A 455 20.02 -1.46 16.08
CA THR A 455 19.95 -0.77 17.38
C THR A 455 19.90 0.76 17.16
N ASP A 456 19.11 1.47 17.97
CA ASP A 456 18.92 2.93 17.95
C ASP A 456 18.28 3.49 16.66
N SER A 457 17.76 2.65 15.78
CA SER A 457 17.14 3.12 14.54
C SER A 457 15.66 3.43 14.67
N GLY A 458 14.97 2.99 15.71
CA GLY A 458 13.58 3.39 15.97
C GLY A 458 13.50 4.79 16.58
N GLY A 459 12.59 5.63 16.07
CA GLY A 459 12.36 6.97 16.60
C GLY A 459 12.05 6.97 18.10
N ALA A 460 12.79 7.76 18.86
CA ALA A 460 12.61 7.85 20.31
C ALA A 460 11.28 8.53 20.66
N GLY A 461 10.58 8.01 21.68
CA GLY A 461 9.28 8.54 22.10
C GLY A 461 8.87 7.98 23.47
N GLN A 462 7.77 8.49 24.02
CA GLN A 462 7.10 7.82 25.13
C GLN A 462 6.72 6.40 24.72
N TRP A 463 6.31 6.26 23.46
CA TRP A 463 6.21 4.99 22.73
C TRP A 463 7.22 5.05 21.59
N ARG A 464 8.07 4.03 21.50
CA ARG A 464 9.20 3.95 20.57
C ARG A 464 8.74 3.42 19.21
N GLY A 465 9.27 3.99 18.11
CA GLY A 465 9.15 3.41 16.79
C GLY A 465 9.85 2.04 16.66
N MET A 466 9.41 1.21 15.74
CA MET A 466 10.08 -0.05 15.42
C MET A 466 11.50 0.21 14.92
N PRO A 467 12.53 -0.52 15.35
CA PRO A 467 13.85 -0.46 14.71
C PRO A 467 13.81 -0.85 13.24
N GLY A 468 14.66 -0.24 12.45
CA GLY A 468 14.91 -0.67 11.08
C GLY A 468 15.61 -2.02 11.02
N SER A 469 15.67 -2.62 9.85
CA SER A 469 16.41 -3.86 9.60
C SER A 469 17.52 -3.66 8.58
N ARG A 470 18.64 -4.33 8.79
CA ARG A 470 19.75 -4.39 7.83
C ARG A 470 19.82 -5.78 7.22
N ASN A 471 19.81 -5.81 5.88
CA ASN A 471 19.86 -7.05 5.10
C ASN A 471 21.10 -7.00 4.22
N VAL A 472 21.89 -8.06 4.23
CA VAL A 472 23.11 -8.19 3.43
C VAL A 472 22.97 -9.42 2.54
N LYS A 473 23.07 -9.22 1.23
CA LYS A 473 22.95 -10.28 0.22
C LYS A 473 24.17 -10.32 -0.68
N GLN A 474 24.58 -11.53 -1.05
CA GLN A 474 25.54 -11.77 -2.12
C GLN A 474 24.80 -12.18 -3.38
N ILE A 475 25.15 -11.55 -4.51
CA ILE A 475 24.62 -11.87 -5.83
C ILE A 475 25.57 -12.90 -6.47
N LEU A 476 25.06 -14.07 -6.84
CA LEU A 476 25.88 -15.17 -7.34
C LEU A 476 26.19 -15.09 -8.82
N GLU A 477 25.38 -14.40 -9.61
CA GLU A 477 25.52 -14.22 -11.04
C GLU A 477 25.53 -12.73 -11.40
N PRO A 478 26.11 -12.32 -12.55
CA PRO A 478 26.05 -10.93 -12.97
C PRO A 478 24.62 -10.44 -13.09
N ALA A 479 24.31 -9.28 -12.51
CA ALA A 479 22.96 -8.75 -12.48
C ALA A 479 22.93 -7.22 -12.61
N LEU A 480 21.81 -6.69 -13.11
CA LEU A 480 21.48 -5.28 -13.04
C LEU A 480 20.80 -5.01 -11.70
N ALA A 481 21.35 -4.09 -10.91
CA ALA A 481 20.68 -3.57 -9.72
C ALA A 481 20.14 -2.17 -9.99
N MET A 482 18.87 -1.94 -9.61
CA MET A 482 18.23 -0.62 -9.67
C MET A 482 17.72 -0.24 -8.29
N ALA A 483 17.93 1.00 -7.89
CA ALA A 483 17.45 1.56 -6.64
C ALA A 483 17.14 3.04 -6.77
N TRP A 484 16.18 3.51 -5.99
CA TRP A 484 15.90 4.92 -5.78
C TRP A 484 15.76 5.15 -4.28
N MET A 485 16.62 6.03 -3.72
CA MET A 485 16.71 6.29 -2.30
C MET A 485 16.17 7.67 -1.99
N VAL A 486 15.24 7.74 -1.06
CA VAL A 486 14.64 8.97 -0.50
C VAL A 486 14.57 8.86 1.03
N SER A 487 14.01 9.83 1.71
CA SER A 487 13.84 9.89 3.17
C SER A 487 15.13 10.07 3.99
N HIS A 488 16.15 10.66 3.39
CA HIS A 488 17.34 11.09 4.12
C HIS A 488 17.10 12.43 4.84
N ASP A 489 16.52 13.40 4.12
CA ASP A 489 16.25 14.74 4.62
C ASP A 489 14.88 14.80 5.33
N HIS A 490 13.92 13.97 4.88
CA HIS A 490 12.56 13.88 5.40
C HIS A 490 12.18 12.45 5.76
N PRO A 491 12.71 11.87 6.86
CA PRO A 491 12.28 10.57 7.35
C PRO A 491 10.81 10.59 7.81
N ILE A 492 10.30 9.44 8.24
CA ILE A 492 8.92 9.32 8.73
C ILE A 492 8.71 10.22 9.95
N SER A 493 7.66 11.03 9.95
CA SER A 493 7.39 12.05 10.97
C SER A 493 7.02 11.47 12.33
N GLY A 494 7.68 11.94 13.39
CA GLY A 494 7.29 11.69 14.79
C GLY A 494 6.05 12.48 15.19
N LEU A 495 5.23 11.92 16.07
CA LEU A 495 4.00 12.53 16.52
C LEU A 495 4.05 12.96 17.99
N ALA A 496 3.32 14.02 18.33
CA ALA A 496 3.12 14.51 19.71
C ALA A 496 4.45 14.73 20.50
N GLY A 497 5.53 15.07 19.81
CA GLY A 497 6.87 15.28 20.41
C GLY A 497 7.74 14.02 20.46
N GLY A 498 7.37 12.96 19.77
CA GLY A 498 8.26 11.84 19.46
C GLY A 498 9.25 12.21 18.34
N ALA A 499 10.38 11.55 18.30
CA ALA A 499 11.39 11.72 17.27
C ALA A 499 10.94 11.09 15.95
N ASP A 500 11.40 11.66 14.83
CA ASP A 500 11.25 11.07 13.52
C ASP A 500 11.91 9.69 13.45
N GLY A 501 11.49 8.91 12.47
CA GLY A 501 12.18 7.67 12.11
C GLY A 501 13.58 7.90 11.58
N THR A 502 14.28 6.84 11.22
CA THR A 502 15.62 6.95 10.64
C THR A 502 15.60 6.70 9.13
N PRO A 503 16.57 7.25 8.38
CA PRO A 503 16.62 7.09 6.94
C PRO A 503 16.96 5.68 6.49
N TYR A 504 16.61 5.37 5.25
CA TYR A 504 17.01 4.16 4.54
C TYR A 504 18.43 4.31 4.00
N LEU A 505 19.18 3.20 3.97
CA LEU A 505 20.54 3.16 3.45
C LEU A 505 20.68 2.01 2.46
N ASN A 506 21.44 2.23 1.40
CA ASN A 506 21.70 1.21 0.40
C ASN A 506 23.15 1.29 -0.09
N HIS A 507 23.90 0.19 0.03
CA HIS A 507 25.30 0.08 -0.36
C HIS A 507 25.46 -1.03 -1.37
N PHE A 508 26.12 -0.73 -2.47
CA PHE A 508 26.51 -1.72 -3.48
C PHE A 508 27.99 -2.05 -3.38
N GLN A 509 28.34 -3.27 -3.75
CA GLN A 509 29.71 -3.82 -3.78
C GLN A 509 30.44 -3.75 -2.43
N VAL A 510 29.67 -4.00 -1.34
CA VAL A 510 30.18 -3.92 0.04
C VAL A 510 31.43 -4.75 0.24
N GLY A 511 32.44 -4.16 0.92
CA GLY A 511 33.72 -4.80 1.22
C GLY A 511 34.70 -4.83 0.04
N THR A 512 34.43 -4.12 -1.04
CA THR A 512 35.33 -3.99 -2.20
C THR A 512 35.82 -2.54 -2.36
N PRO A 513 36.89 -2.29 -3.15
CA PRO A 513 37.31 -0.92 -3.47
C PRO A 513 36.24 -0.10 -4.23
N ASP A 514 35.27 -0.77 -4.85
CA ASP A 514 34.20 -0.16 -5.61
C ASP A 514 32.91 0.01 -4.78
N GLU A 515 33.00 -0.14 -3.46
CA GLU A 515 31.87 0.08 -2.57
C GLU A 515 31.39 1.54 -2.65
N TYR A 516 30.08 1.70 -2.81
CA TYR A 516 29.47 3.03 -2.75
C TYR A 516 28.07 2.99 -2.14
N ARG A 517 27.72 4.07 -1.45
CA ARG A 517 26.36 4.32 -0.97
C ARG A 517 25.53 4.95 -2.08
N VAL A 518 24.31 4.44 -2.25
CA VAL A 518 23.34 5.04 -3.18
C VAL A 518 22.72 6.27 -2.53
N GLU A 519 22.99 7.46 -3.08
CA GLU A 519 22.49 8.74 -2.53
C GLU A 519 21.20 9.22 -3.20
N LEU A 520 20.94 8.81 -4.43
CA LEU A 520 19.82 9.28 -5.24
C LEU A 520 19.16 8.10 -5.95
N THR A 521 19.62 7.81 -7.15
CA THR A 521 19.23 6.64 -7.94
C THR A 521 20.47 5.87 -8.33
N ALA A 522 20.34 4.56 -8.46
CA ALA A 522 21.39 3.71 -9.01
C ALA A 522 20.81 2.81 -10.09
N ARG A 523 21.59 2.63 -11.14
CA ARG A 523 21.44 1.62 -12.18
C ARG A 523 22.82 1.03 -12.44
N ALA A 524 23.14 -0.06 -11.76
CA ALA A 524 24.49 -0.60 -11.72
C ALA A 524 24.54 -2.05 -12.21
N GLN A 525 25.51 -2.35 -13.07
CA GLN A 525 25.87 -3.73 -13.39
C GLN A 525 26.74 -4.28 -12.26
N LEU A 526 26.23 -5.26 -11.55
CA LEU A 526 26.95 -5.94 -10.48
C LEU A 526 27.61 -7.21 -11.02
N PRO A 527 28.90 -7.46 -10.70
CA PRO A 527 29.55 -8.71 -11.04
C PRO A 527 29.03 -9.86 -10.16
N ALA A 528 29.26 -11.11 -10.62
CA ALA A 528 29.07 -12.27 -9.76
C ALA A 528 29.91 -12.15 -8.48
N GLY A 529 29.35 -12.50 -7.34
CA GLY A 529 29.97 -12.37 -6.03
C GLY A 529 29.81 -10.99 -5.37
N ALA A 530 29.23 -10.01 -6.07
CA ALA A 530 28.95 -8.69 -5.47
C ALA A 530 28.05 -8.81 -4.24
N VAL A 531 28.35 -8.02 -3.21
CA VAL A 531 27.56 -7.92 -1.98
C VAL A 531 26.80 -6.61 -1.98
N ILE A 532 25.52 -6.66 -1.70
CA ILE A 532 24.67 -5.48 -1.46
C ILE A 532 24.24 -5.47 0.00
N ALA A 533 24.26 -4.30 0.62
CA ALA A 533 23.74 -4.10 1.97
C ALA A 533 22.63 -3.05 1.93
N TYR A 534 21.50 -3.40 2.47
CA TYR A 534 20.29 -2.66 2.40
C TYR A 534 19.69 -2.52 3.80
N GLN A 535 19.54 -1.29 4.28
CA GLN A 535 18.97 -1.00 5.58
C GLN A 535 17.66 -0.26 5.43
N HIS A 536 16.61 -0.83 5.99
CA HIS A 536 15.35 -0.13 6.20
C HIS A 536 15.48 0.92 7.29
N GLY A 537 14.80 2.02 7.15
CA GLY A 537 14.64 3.00 8.20
C GLY A 537 13.86 2.44 9.38
N GLY A 538 13.97 3.06 10.52
CA GLY A 538 13.10 2.78 11.67
C GLY A 538 11.84 3.63 11.63
N GLY A 539 10.75 3.12 12.21
CA GLY A 539 9.51 3.84 12.41
C GLY A 539 9.68 5.02 13.37
N ALA A 540 8.78 5.99 13.31
CA ALA A 540 8.81 7.18 14.15
C ALA A 540 8.24 6.93 15.56
N GLY A 541 8.70 7.72 16.55
CA GLY A 541 8.21 7.71 17.93
C GLY A 541 6.93 8.53 18.11
N PHE A 542 6.24 8.27 19.24
CA PHE A 542 5.08 9.04 19.68
C PHE A 542 5.29 9.58 21.09
N GLY A 543 5.06 10.87 21.30
CA GLY A 543 5.19 11.56 22.59
C GLY A 543 6.63 11.74 23.06
N PRO A 544 6.89 12.58 24.08
CA PRO A 544 8.24 12.90 24.51
C PRO A 544 8.98 11.68 25.08
N ALA A 545 10.18 11.40 24.60
CA ALA A 545 11.01 10.26 25.02
C ALA A 545 11.28 10.24 26.56
N LEU A 546 11.42 11.41 27.18
CA LEU A 546 11.61 11.52 28.64
C LEU A 546 10.41 11.03 29.46
N ARG A 547 9.26 10.77 28.84
CA ARG A 547 8.07 10.19 29.49
C ARG A 547 7.98 8.68 29.37
N ARG A 548 8.88 8.03 28.60
CA ARG A 548 8.91 6.57 28.51
C ARG A 548 9.21 5.97 29.87
N ASP A 549 8.52 4.88 30.23
CA ASP A 549 8.80 4.14 31.45
C ASP A 549 10.28 3.73 31.49
N PRO A 550 11.04 4.08 32.54
CA PRO A 550 12.44 3.70 32.66
C PRO A 550 12.67 2.19 32.60
N GLN A 551 11.73 1.39 33.10
CA GLN A 551 11.83 -0.06 33.05
C GLN A 551 11.70 -0.57 31.60
N ALA A 552 10.76 -0.01 30.81
CA ALA A 552 10.62 -0.33 29.38
C ALA A 552 11.89 0.04 28.58
N VAL A 553 12.57 1.15 28.93
CA VAL A 553 13.87 1.49 28.33
C VAL A 553 14.95 0.47 28.68
N CYS A 554 14.97 -0.03 29.92
CA CYS A 554 15.90 -1.09 30.33
C CYS A 554 15.65 -2.39 29.55
N GLU A 555 14.38 -2.75 29.34
CA GLU A 555 13.99 -3.90 28.53
C GLU A 555 14.39 -3.72 27.06
N ASP A 556 14.17 -2.53 26.48
CA ASP A 556 14.64 -2.21 25.13
C ASP A 556 16.17 -2.36 24.98
N VAL A 557 16.95 -2.05 26.06
CA VAL A 557 18.40 -2.23 26.02
C VAL A 557 18.79 -3.71 26.12
N LEU A 558 18.10 -4.50 26.97
CA LEU A 558 18.31 -5.94 27.07
C LEU A 558 17.97 -6.67 25.74
N ASP A 559 16.98 -6.16 25.02
CA ASP A 559 16.58 -6.67 23.70
C ASP A 559 17.43 -6.09 22.54
N GLU A 560 18.47 -5.30 22.85
CA GLU A 560 19.36 -4.64 21.87
C GLU A 560 18.65 -3.69 20.90
N LEU A 561 17.45 -3.23 21.21
CA LEU A 561 16.69 -2.27 20.41
C LEU A 561 17.16 -0.82 20.64
N VAL A 562 17.65 -0.54 21.85
CA VAL A 562 18.19 0.75 22.30
C VAL A 562 19.57 0.52 22.93
N SER A 563 20.56 1.35 22.62
CA SER A 563 21.86 1.28 23.27
C SER A 563 21.82 1.89 24.68
N ILE A 564 22.77 1.52 25.56
CA ILE A 564 22.96 2.16 26.86
C ILE A 564 23.19 3.67 26.74
N ALA A 565 23.87 4.10 25.69
CA ALA A 565 24.08 5.51 25.37
C ALA A 565 22.77 6.22 25.05
N ALA A 566 21.96 5.66 24.16
CA ALA A 566 20.66 6.22 23.79
C ALA A 566 19.66 6.20 24.97
N ALA A 567 19.68 5.16 25.81
CA ALA A 567 18.88 5.11 27.04
C ALA A 567 19.16 6.33 27.93
N ARG A 568 20.42 6.70 28.07
CA ARG A 568 20.83 7.89 28.83
C ARG A 568 20.52 9.17 28.06
N ASP A 569 20.94 9.26 26.79
CA ASP A 569 20.98 10.53 26.05
C ASP A 569 19.64 10.94 25.46
N LEU A 570 18.78 10.00 25.09
CA LEU A 570 17.46 10.28 24.53
C LEU A 570 16.36 10.14 25.60
N TYR A 571 16.39 9.08 26.37
CA TYR A 571 15.33 8.76 27.33
C TYR A 571 15.59 9.24 28.76
N GLY A 572 16.82 9.73 29.04
CA GLY A 572 17.21 10.19 30.37
C GLY A 572 17.19 9.06 31.41
N VAL A 573 17.49 7.83 31.00
CA VAL A 573 17.51 6.65 31.90
C VAL A 573 18.95 6.24 32.18
N VAL A 574 19.27 6.14 33.46
CA VAL A 574 20.58 5.66 33.94
C VAL A 574 20.46 4.19 34.31
N LEU A 575 21.29 3.36 33.68
CA LEU A 575 21.34 1.93 33.90
C LEU A 575 22.61 1.57 34.70
N THR A 576 22.51 0.54 35.52
CA THR A 576 23.61 -0.09 36.25
C THR A 576 23.61 -1.58 35.93
N GLY A 577 24.74 -2.26 36.13
CA GLY A 577 24.91 -3.68 35.79
C GLY A 577 25.58 -3.85 34.42
N CYS A 578 25.42 -5.01 33.81
CA CYS A 578 26.09 -5.40 32.58
C CYS A 578 25.09 -6.03 31.59
N LEU A 579 25.25 -5.75 30.32
CA LEU A 579 24.39 -6.30 29.27
C LEU A 579 24.68 -7.79 29.05
N GLU A 580 25.95 -8.16 29.07
CA GLU A 580 26.44 -9.51 28.75
C GLU A 580 25.95 -10.59 29.73
N ASP A 581 25.69 -10.23 30.99
CA ASP A 581 25.16 -11.14 31.99
C ASP A 581 23.68 -10.89 32.34
N TYR A 582 23.01 -10.03 31.60
CA TYR A 582 21.60 -9.65 31.76
C TYR A 582 21.29 -9.06 33.17
N SER A 583 22.28 -8.44 33.82
CA SER A 583 22.12 -7.84 35.15
C SER A 583 21.71 -6.36 35.10
N LEU A 584 21.42 -5.81 33.89
CA LEU A 584 21.03 -4.41 33.77
C LEU A 584 19.78 -4.09 34.60
N ALA A 585 19.85 -2.99 35.33
CA ALA A 585 18.76 -2.47 36.13
C ALA A 585 18.73 -0.93 36.09
N VAL A 586 17.55 -0.37 36.29
CA VAL A 586 17.36 1.09 36.34
C VAL A 586 17.89 1.64 37.66
N ASP A 587 18.80 2.62 37.61
CA ASP A 587 19.09 3.51 38.74
C ASP A 587 18.00 4.59 38.80
N HIS A 588 16.97 4.35 39.60
CA HIS A 588 15.83 5.25 39.72
C HIS A 588 16.21 6.63 40.27
N ALA A 589 17.18 6.73 41.15
CA ALA A 589 17.61 7.99 41.76
C ALA A 589 18.37 8.86 40.74
N ALA A 590 19.35 8.27 40.06
CA ALA A 590 20.10 8.95 39.01
C ALA A 590 19.21 9.29 37.79
N THR A 591 18.27 8.41 37.42
CA THR A 591 17.29 8.65 36.37
C THR A 591 16.38 9.85 36.68
N ALA A 592 15.85 9.92 37.91
CA ALA A 592 15.01 11.02 38.35
C ALA A 592 15.77 12.37 38.34
N ALA A 593 17.03 12.38 38.80
CA ALA A 593 17.89 13.56 38.77
C ALA A 593 18.13 14.03 37.32
N LEU A 594 18.57 13.12 36.45
CA LEU A 594 18.87 13.43 35.04
C LEU A 594 17.66 13.95 34.28
N ARG A 595 16.47 13.35 34.46
CA ARG A 595 15.22 13.79 33.85
C ARG A 595 14.78 15.15 34.39
N GLY A 596 14.92 15.39 35.70
CA GLY A 596 14.61 16.66 36.33
C GLY A 596 15.45 17.81 35.78
N GLU A 597 16.73 17.62 35.57
CA GLU A 597 17.62 18.60 34.95
C GLU A 597 17.21 18.94 33.52
N ARG A 598 16.85 17.94 32.71
CA ARG A 598 16.45 18.11 31.30
C ARG A 598 15.07 18.73 31.10
N ILE A 599 14.14 18.52 32.02
CA ILE A 599 12.81 19.15 31.98
C ILE A 599 12.90 20.63 32.41
N ALA A 600 13.88 20.95 33.25
CA ALA A 600 14.11 22.31 33.74
C ALA A 600 14.93 23.18 32.76
N ALA A 601 15.70 22.57 31.85
CA ALA A 601 16.49 23.22 30.80
C ALA A 601 15.66 23.48 29.53
#